data_558757f39f5c405771e96bafb058a98e
#
_entry.id   558757f39f5c405771e96bafb058a98e
#
_cell.length_a   1.000
_cell.length_b   1.000
_cell.length_c   1.000
_cell.angle_alpha   90.00
_cell.angle_beta   90.00
_cell.angle_gamma   90.00
#
_symmetry.space_group_name_H-M   'P 1'
#
loop_
_entity.id
_entity.type
_entity.pdbx_description
1 polymer ?
#
loop_
_entity_poly.entity_id
_entity_poly.type
_entity_poly.pdbx_seq_one_letter_code
_entity_poly.pdbx_strand_id
1 'polypeptide(L)'
;LGIIGAVLFFTYAVGKFTNGFLADRSNINRFMSTGLLVTALVNLCLGFVHSFILFAVLWGISGWFQSMGAASCVVGLSRWFTDKERGSFYGFWSASHNIGEAMTFIIVASIVSALGWRYGFLGAGLVGLIGALIVWRFFHDTPQSKGLPAVNAPAAKKAVDSVETDEFNRAQKSVLRNPAIWILAFSSAFMYISRYAVNSWGVFYLQAEKGYSTLDASFIISISSVCGIVGTMFSGVISDRFFCGRRNIPAL
;
A
#
# COMPACT_ATOMS: atom_id res chain seq x y z
N LEU A 1 -4.02 18.66 14.17
CA LEU A 1 -3.75 17.25 13.80
C LEU A 1 -4.65 16.78 12.66
N GLY A 2 -5.98 17.00 12.71
CA GLY A 2 -6.91 16.54 11.67
C GLY A 2 -6.59 17.02 10.26
N ILE A 3 -6.19 18.27 10.08
CA ILE A 3 -5.81 18.83 8.77
C ILE A 3 -4.60 18.07 8.17
N ILE A 4 -3.58 17.80 8.97
CA ILE A 4 -2.38 17.07 8.51
C ILE A 4 -2.77 15.65 8.04
N GLY A 5 -3.60 14.95 8.84
CA GLY A 5 -4.11 13.64 8.44
C GLY A 5 -4.94 13.69 7.15
N ALA A 6 -5.84 14.68 7.04
CA ALA A 6 -6.67 14.87 5.85
C ALA A 6 -5.84 15.11 4.58
N VAL A 7 -4.80 15.93 4.65
CA VAL A 7 -3.89 16.19 3.53
C VAL A 7 -3.21 14.92 3.04
N LEU A 8 -2.68 14.10 3.97
CA LEU A 8 -2.06 12.81 3.62
C LEU A 8 -3.05 11.90 2.90
N PHE A 9 -4.22 11.66 3.50
CA PHE A 9 -5.20 10.73 2.93
C PHE A 9 -5.74 11.21 1.59
N PHE A 10 -5.96 12.51 1.43
CA PHE A 10 -6.40 13.07 0.16
C PHE A 10 -5.36 12.90 -0.94
N THR A 11 -4.11 13.28 -0.69
CA THR A 11 -3.03 13.14 -1.66
C THR A 11 -2.71 11.68 -1.95
N TYR A 12 -2.81 10.80 -0.96
CA TYR A 12 -2.67 9.36 -1.13
C TYR A 12 -3.79 8.76 -2.01
N ALA A 13 -5.04 9.20 -1.83
CA ALA A 13 -6.17 8.74 -2.63
C ALA A 13 -6.03 9.17 -4.10
N VAL A 14 -5.74 10.47 -4.33
CA VAL A 14 -5.45 10.99 -5.68
C VAL A 14 -4.24 10.28 -6.28
N GLY A 15 -3.19 10.08 -5.46
CA GLY A 15 -2.01 9.34 -5.84
C GLY A 15 -2.31 7.90 -6.25
N LYS A 16 -3.13 7.16 -5.49
CA LYS A 16 -3.53 5.78 -5.87
C LYS A 16 -4.20 5.73 -7.24
N PHE A 17 -5.06 6.68 -7.53
CA PHE A 17 -5.73 6.76 -8.82
C PHE A 17 -4.74 7.05 -9.96
N THR A 18 -3.94 8.10 -9.83
CA THR A 18 -2.99 8.51 -10.87
C THR A 18 -1.84 7.52 -11.03
N ASN A 19 -1.28 7.03 -9.94
CA ASN A 19 -0.16 6.10 -9.94
C ASN A 19 -0.56 4.69 -10.40
N GLY A 20 -1.84 4.32 -10.34
CA GLY A 20 -2.35 3.11 -10.97
C GLY A 20 -2.10 3.11 -12.47
N PHE A 21 -2.47 4.20 -13.16
CA PHE A 21 -2.23 4.35 -14.59
C PHE A 21 -0.76 4.52 -14.96
N LEU A 22 0.02 5.20 -14.10
CA LEU A 22 1.44 5.41 -14.33
C LEU A 22 2.25 4.11 -14.15
N ALA A 23 1.90 3.27 -13.16
CA ALA A 23 2.57 2.01 -12.88
C ALA A 23 2.47 1.03 -14.06
N ASP A 24 1.32 0.96 -14.73
CA ASP A 24 1.09 0.10 -15.88
C ASP A 24 2.10 0.36 -17.01
N ARG A 25 2.49 1.63 -17.20
CA ARG A 25 3.39 2.11 -18.25
C ARG A 25 4.84 2.28 -17.81
N SER A 26 5.11 2.10 -16.52
CA SER A 26 6.42 2.36 -15.94
C SER A 26 7.21 1.08 -15.71
N ASN A 27 8.53 1.23 -15.59
CA ASN A 27 9.39 0.21 -15.00
C ASN A 27 9.09 0.18 -13.49
N ILE A 28 8.47 -0.92 -13.00
CA ILE A 28 7.98 -1.02 -11.63
C ILE A 28 9.09 -0.98 -10.57
N ASN A 29 10.30 -1.47 -10.91
CA ASN A 29 11.45 -1.33 -10.01
C ASN A 29 11.76 0.14 -9.73
N ARG A 30 11.98 0.92 -10.80
CA ARG A 30 12.30 2.34 -10.68
C ARG A 30 11.16 3.13 -10.06
N PHE A 31 9.94 2.84 -10.45
CA PHE A 31 8.74 3.51 -9.96
C PHE A 31 8.55 3.31 -8.46
N MET A 32 8.65 2.06 -7.98
CA MET A 32 8.51 1.73 -6.56
C MET A 32 9.67 2.26 -5.72
N SER A 33 10.91 2.10 -6.20
CA SER A 33 12.10 2.60 -5.47
C SER A 33 12.11 4.12 -5.39
N THR A 34 11.70 4.84 -6.43
CA THR A 34 11.55 6.30 -6.39
C THR A 34 10.48 6.72 -5.37
N GLY A 35 9.32 6.07 -5.35
CA GLY A 35 8.27 6.34 -4.37
C GLY A 35 8.75 6.15 -2.94
N LEU A 36 9.44 5.04 -2.66
CA LEU A 36 10.03 4.76 -1.34
C LEU A 36 11.14 5.76 -0.98
N LEU A 37 12.02 6.08 -1.92
CA LEU A 37 13.13 7.03 -1.70
C LEU A 37 12.60 8.41 -1.33
N VAL A 38 11.66 8.95 -2.12
CA VAL A 38 11.10 10.27 -1.83
C VAL A 38 10.34 10.28 -0.51
N THR A 39 9.54 9.23 -0.22
CA THR A 39 8.86 9.09 1.07
C THR A 39 9.84 9.04 2.22
N ALA A 40 10.95 8.31 2.09
CA ALA A 40 11.98 8.22 3.11
C ALA A 40 12.68 9.59 3.35
N LEU A 41 13.05 10.29 2.29
CA LEU A 41 13.65 11.63 2.38
C LEU A 41 12.69 12.63 3.02
N VAL A 42 11.42 12.60 2.66
CA VAL A 42 10.40 13.46 3.28
C VAL A 42 10.28 13.15 4.78
N ASN A 43 10.26 11.88 5.18
CA ASN A 43 10.24 11.52 6.61
C ASN A 43 11.47 12.04 7.36
N LEU A 44 12.66 11.95 6.78
CA LEU A 44 13.87 12.53 7.38
C LEU A 44 13.73 14.06 7.53
N CYS A 45 13.24 14.74 6.50
CA CYS A 45 13.01 16.20 6.58
C CYS A 45 12.00 16.54 7.68
N LEU A 46 10.90 15.77 7.83
CA LEU A 46 9.87 16.01 8.84
C LEU A 46 10.41 15.97 10.27
N GLY A 47 11.47 15.19 10.54
CA GLY A 47 12.13 15.17 11.84
C GLY A 47 12.72 16.53 12.26
N PHE A 48 13.03 17.41 11.30
CA PHE A 48 13.64 18.71 11.53
C PHE A 48 12.69 19.89 11.35
N VAL A 49 11.48 19.66 10.82
CA VAL A 49 10.51 20.73 10.53
C VAL A 49 9.84 21.27 11.80
N HIS A 50 9.72 22.60 11.88
CA HIS A 50 9.05 23.32 12.96
C HIS A 50 7.80 24.07 12.47
N SER A 51 7.66 24.30 11.16
CA SER A 51 6.52 25.01 10.57
C SER A 51 5.37 24.05 10.26
N PHE A 52 4.17 24.37 10.73
CA PHE A 52 2.96 23.61 10.46
C PHE A 52 2.65 23.50 8.96
N ILE A 53 2.80 24.59 8.22
CA ILE A 53 2.52 24.64 6.78
C ILE A 53 3.49 23.74 6.02
N LEU A 54 4.80 23.88 6.32
CA LEU A 54 5.82 23.06 5.70
C LEU A 54 5.63 21.57 6.01
N PHE A 55 5.27 21.26 7.26
CA PHE A 55 4.95 19.89 7.67
C PHE A 55 3.77 19.33 6.85
N ALA A 56 2.67 20.07 6.72
CA ALA A 56 1.49 19.64 5.95
C ALA A 56 1.82 19.43 4.46
N VAL A 57 2.61 20.32 3.86
CA VAL A 57 3.04 20.19 2.45
C VAL A 57 3.90 18.96 2.25
N LEU A 58 4.93 18.76 3.08
CA LEU A 58 5.80 17.58 3.00
C LEU A 58 5.01 16.30 3.23
N TRP A 59 4.08 16.30 4.19
CA TRP A 59 3.23 15.16 4.49
C TRP A 59 2.30 14.82 3.31
N GLY A 60 1.77 15.84 2.62
CA GLY A 60 1.03 15.67 1.38
C GLY A 60 1.87 15.08 0.25
N ILE A 61 3.09 15.56 0.06
CA ILE A 61 4.04 14.99 -0.91
C ILE A 61 4.31 13.53 -0.58
N SER A 62 4.55 13.20 0.69
CA SER A 62 4.73 11.82 1.16
C SER A 62 3.55 10.95 0.78
N GLY A 63 2.30 11.42 0.98
CA GLY A 63 1.10 10.68 0.65
C GLY A 63 1.03 10.27 -0.82
N TRP A 64 1.34 11.20 -1.73
CA TRP A 64 1.32 10.90 -3.15
C TRP A 64 2.39 9.87 -3.55
N PHE A 65 3.63 10.04 -3.11
CA PHE A 65 4.72 9.11 -3.41
C PHE A 65 4.54 7.74 -2.74
N GLN A 66 3.99 7.69 -1.54
CA GLN A 66 3.69 6.45 -0.82
C GLN A 66 2.66 5.57 -1.56
N SER A 67 1.74 6.18 -2.31
CA SER A 67 0.74 5.45 -3.10
C SER A 67 1.34 4.65 -4.27
N MET A 68 2.57 4.97 -4.72
CA MET A 68 3.28 4.23 -5.77
C MET A 68 3.57 2.78 -5.37
N GLY A 69 3.76 2.51 -4.07
CA GLY A 69 4.08 1.16 -3.58
C GLY A 69 3.00 0.13 -3.90
N ALA A 70 1.73 0.45 -3.58
CA ALA A 70 0.62 -0.48 -3.83
C ALA A 70 0.40 -0.75 -5.32
N ALA A 71 0.45 0.29 -6.17
CA ALA A 71 0.31 0.15 -7.61
C ALA A 71 1.41 -0.74 -8.20
N SER A 72 2.67 -0.51 -7.79
CA SER A 72 3.82 -1.33 -8.22
C SER A 72 3.70 -2.80 -7.82
N CYS A 73 3.23 -3.09 -6.60
CA CYS A 73 3.04 -4.46 -6.14
C CYS A 73 1.99 -5.20 -6.98
N VAL A 74 0.84 -4.58 -7.24
CA VAL A 74 -0.23 -5.19 -8.03
C VAL A 74 0.23 -5.46 -9.47
N VAL A 75 0.86 -4.48 -10.12
CA VAL A 75 1.41 -4.64 -11.48
C VAL A 75 2.53 -5.68 -11.49
N GLY A 76 3.41 -5.67 -10.48
CA GLY A 76 4.46 -6.67 -10.32
C GLY A 76 3.90 -8.09 -10.23
N LEU A 77 2.92 -8.32 -9.37
CA LEU A 77 2.26 -9.62 -9.26
C LEU A 77 1.65 -10.09 -10.60
N SER A 78 1.08 -9.17 -11.38
CA SER A 78 0.51 -9.52 -12.69
C SER A 78 1.56 -9.86 -13.74
N ARG A 79 2.77 -9.30 -13.65
CA ARG A 79 3.88 -9.56 -14.57
C ARG A 79 4.67 -10.81 -14.24
N TRP A 80 4.76 -11.19 -12.94
CA TRP A 80 5.59 -12.27 -12.46
C TRP A 80 4.87 -13.60 -12.22
N PHE A 81 3.54 -13.57 -12.03
CA PHE A 81 2.76 -14.75 -11.68
C PHE A 81 1.61 -15.01 -12.65
N THR A 82 1.31 -16.29 -12.90
CA THR A 82 0.15 -16.70 -13.69
C THR A 82 -1.16 -16.36 -13.00
N ASP A 83 -2.27 -16.30 -13.73
CA ASP A 83 -3.60 -16.02 -13.18
C ASP A 83 -4.01 -17.01 -12.09
N LYS A 84 -3.52 -18.28 -12.18
CA LYS A 84 -3.81 -19.32 -11.19
C LYS A 84 -3.06 -19.10 -9.87
N GLU A 85 -1.85 -18.58 -9.92
CA GLU A 85 -0.96 -18.42 -8.75
C GLU A 85 -1.11 -17.02 -8.13
N ARG A 86 -1.51 -16.04 -8.91
CA ARG A 86 -1.60 -14.62 -8.51
C ARG A 86 -2.41 -14.41 -7.24
N GLY A 87 -3.51 -15.19 -7.06
CA GLY A 87 -4.35 -15.10 -5.87
C GLY A 87 -3.60 -15.43 -4.58
N SER A 88 -2.80 -16.48 -4.57
CA SER A 88 -2.00 -16.89 -3.41
C SER A 88 -0.93 -15.86 -3.07
N PHE A 89 -0.17 -15.38 -4.08
CA PHE A 89 0.85 -14.35 -3.87
C PHE A 89 0.25 -13.00 -3.46
N TYR A 90 -0.94 -12.66 -3.95
CA TYR A 90 -1.68 -11.49 -3.47
C TYR A 90 -2.07 -11.62 -2.00
N GLY A 91 -2.45 -12.83 -1.55
CA GLY A 91 -2.70 -13.13 -0.16
C GLY A 91 -1.47 -12.90 0.74
N PHE A 92 -0.29 -13.38 0.32
CA PHE A 92 0.97 -13.12 1.03
C PHE A 92 1.31 -11.62 1.09
N TRP A 93 1.15 -10.91 -0.03
CA TRP A 93 1.35 -9.47 -0.05
C TRP A 93 0.38 -8.73 0.89
N SER A 94 -0.89 -9.12 0.91
CA SER A 94 -1.88 -8.56 1.82
C SER A 94 -1.55 -8.82 3.29
N ALA A 95 -1.07 -10.02 3.62
CA ALA A 95 -0.62 -10.38 4.98
C ALA A 95 0.61 -9.53 5.39
N SER A 96 1.56 -9.31 4.48
CA SER A 96 2.74 -8.48 4.77
C SER A 96 2.38 -7.04 5.16
N HIS A 97 1.29 -6.50 4.59
CA HIS A 97 0.79 -5.17 4.96
C HIS A 97 0.37 -5.10 6.43
N ASN A 98 -0.41 -6.07 6.90
CA ASN A 98 -0.83 -6.13 8.31
C ASN A 98 0.36 -6.37 9.27
N ILE A 99 1.33 -7.20 8.87
CA ILE A 99 2.57 -7.41 9.65
C ILE A 99 3.34 -6.09 9.78
N GLY A 100 3.53 -5.39 8.66
CA GLY A 100 4.22 -4.11 8.64
C GLY A 100 3.51 -3.06 9.50
N GLU A 101 2.19 -3.01 9.46
CA GLU A 101 1.37 -2.10 10.26
C GLU A 101 1.54 -2.39 11.77
N ALA A 102 1.42 -3.66 12.20
CA ALA A 102 1.62 -4.06 13.59
C ALA A 102 3.03 -3.73 14.09
N MET A 103 4.06 -4.06 13.31
CA MET A 103 5.45 -3.74 13.64
C MET A 103 5.68 -2.22 13.75
N THR A 104 5.07 -1.43 12.86
CA THR A 104 5.19 0.03 12.87
C THR A 104 4.65 0.61 14.17
N PHE A 105 3.47 0.18 14.62
CA PHE A 105 2.92 0.65 15.89
C PHE A 105 3.86 0.39 17.07
N ILE A 106 4.44 -0.80 17.16
CA ILE A 106 5.34 -1.16 18.27
C ILE A 106 6.67 -0.40 18.17
N ILE A 107 7.32 -0.45 17.01
CA ILE A 107 8.66 0.13 16.83
C ILE A 107 8.60 1.66 16.96
N VAL A 108 7.66 2.31 16.29
CA VAL A 108 7.55 3.77 16.32
C VAL A 108 7.15 4.24 17.71
N ALA A 109 6.19 3.55 18.39
CA ALA A 109 5.81 3.91 19.76
C ALA A 109 6.99 3.78 20.73
N SER A 110 7.82 2.74 20.61
CA SER A 110 9.03 2.57 21.43
C SER A 110 10.05 3.69 21.19
N ILE A 111 10.27 4.07 19.94
CA ILE A 111 11.17 5.19 19.60
C ILE A 111 10.61 6.51 20.14
N VAL A 112 9.31 6.76 19.93
CA VAL A 112 8.65 8.00 20.33
C VAL A 112 8.63 8.16 21.86
N SER A 113 8.39 7.08 22.60
CA SER A 113 8.37 7.11 24.08
C SER A 113 9.77 7.30 24.67
N ALA A 114 10.82 6.78 24.02
CA ALA A 114 12.19 6.88 24.51
C ALA A 114 12.88 8.18 24.09
N LEU A 115 12.71 8.63 22.84
CA LEU A 115 13.50 9.68 22.22
C LEU A 115 12.66 10.88 21.76
N GLY A 116 11.33 10.73 21.73
CA GLY A 116 10.41 11.77 21.27
C GLY A 116 9.97 11.58 19.81
N TRP A 117 8.90 12.27 19.43
CA TRP A 117 8.20 12.09 18.16
C TRP A 117 9.06 12.36 16.89
N ARG A 118 10.03 13.26 16.99
CA ARG A 118 10.95 13.58 15.86
C ARG A 118 11.77 12.36 15.44
N TYR A 119 12.24 11.60 16.42
CA TYR A 119 13.02 10.38 16.16
C TYR A 119 12.17 9.27 15.55
N GLY A 120 10.85 9.28 15.77
CA GLY A 120 9.91 8.39 15.05
C GLY A 120 9.95 8.62 13.54
N PHE A 121 9.97 9.88 13.08
CA PHE A 121 10.11 10.22 11.67
C PHE A 121 11.50 9.89 11.12
N LEU A 122 12.55 10.19 11.86
CA LEU A 122 13.93 9.87 11.46
C LEU A 122 14.13 8.35 11.34
N GLY A 123 13.64 7.57 12.30
CA GLY A 123 13.68 6.10 12.25
C GLY A 123 12.94 5.54 11.05
N ALA A 124 11.70 6.00 10.81
CA ALA A 124 10.93 5.61 9.65
C ALA A 124 11.62 5.98 8.33
N GLY A 125 12.24 7.16 8.26
CA GLY A 125 12.99 7.62 7.11
C GLY A 125 14.22 6.74 6.83
N LEU A 126 14.99 6.37 7.84
CA LEU A 126 16.17 5.49 7.69
C LEU A 126 15.76 4.08 7.22
N VAL A 127 14.74 3.49 7.83
CA VAL A 127 14.20 2.19 7.39
C VAL A 127 13.68 2.28 5.96
N GLY A 128 13.01 3.38 5.61
CA GLY A 128 12.54 3.65 4.25
C GLY A 128 13.67 3.74 3.22
N LEU A 129 14.81 4.37 3.56
CA LEU A 129 15.98 4.42 2.68
C LEU A 129 16.56 3.03 2.44
N ILE A 130 16.70 2.24 3.49
CA ILE A 130 17.18 0.85 3.37
C ILE A 130 16.20 0.06 2.49
N GLY A 131 14.90 0.20 2.72
CA GLY A 131 13.86 -0.43 1.89
C GLY A 131 13.94 -0.01 0.42
N ALA A 132 14.14 1.27 0.14
CA ALA A 132 14.31 1.78 -1.22
C ALA A 132 15.53 1.18 -1.92
N LEU A 133 16.67 1.06 -1.23
CA LEU A 133 17.89 0.42 -1.74
C LEU A 133 17.69 -1.07 -2.01
N ILE A 134 17.01 -1.78 -1.11
CA ILE A 134 16.69 -3.21 -1.29
C ILE A 134 15.81 -3.40 -2.52
N VAL A 135 14.74 -2.61 -2.65
CA VAL A 135 13.84 -2.68 -3.81
C VAL A 135 14.61 -2.35 -5.09
N TRP A 136 15.37 -1.27 -5.11
CA TRP A 136 16.16 -0.88 -6.27
C TRP A 136 17.15 -1.96 -6.71
N ARG A 137 17.79 -2.65 -5.76
CA ARG A 137 18.83 -3.66 -6.04
C ARG A 137 18.27 -5.03 -6.41
N PHE A 138 17.17 -5.46 -5.78
CA PHE A 138 16.69 -6.84 -5.87
C PHE A 138 15.37 -7.00 -6.61
N PHE A 139 14.53 -5.98 -6.64
CA PHE A 139 13.26 -6.04 -7.35
C PHE A 139 13.50 -5.85 -8.86
N HIS A 140 12.78 -6.60 -9.69
CA HIS A 140 12.94 -6.57 -11.15
C HIS A 140 11.58 -6.36 -11.81
N ASP A 141 11.57 -5.61 -12.90
CA ASP A 141 10.34 -5.19 -13.58
C ASP A 141 9.58 -6.38 -14.18
N THR A 142 10.29 -7.24 -14.91
CA THR A 142 9.69 -8.38 -15.62
C THR A 142 10.62 -9.59 -15.56
N PRO A 143 10.08 -10.83 -15.69
CA PRO A 143 10.90 -12.05 -15.82
C PRO A 143 11.92 -11.97 -16.95
N GLN A 144 11.54 -11.34 -18.09
CA GLN A 144 12.42 -11.19 -19.25
C GLN A 144 13.66 -10.35 -18.94
N SER A 145 13.58 -9.40 -17.99
CA SER A 145 14.75 -8.63 -17.55
C SER A 145 15.83 -9.50 -16.88
N LYS A 146 15.48 -10.74 -16.54
CA LYS A 146 16.37 -11.78 -15.99
C LYS A 146 16.62 -12.95 -16.95
N GLY A 147 16.21 -12.83 -18.20
CA GLY A 147 16.36 -13.91 -19.18
C GLY A 147 15.36 -15.06 -19.00
N LEU A 148 14.32 -14.87 -18.18
CA LEU A 148 13.27 -15.85 -17.98
C LEU A 148 12.15 -15.67 -19.02
N PRO A 149 11.42 -16.74 -19.39
CA PRO A 149 10.29 -16.63 -20.33
C PRO A 149 9.17 -15.76 -19.73
N ALA A 150 8.38 -15.11 -20.61
CA ALA A 150 7.21 -14.35 -20.18
C ALA A 150 6.15 -15.28 -19.60
N VAL A 151 5.65 -14.96 -18.42
CA VAL A 151 4.69 -15.81 -17.68
C VAL A 151 3.31 -15.81 -18.36
N ASN A 152 2.91 -14.68 -18.96
CA ASN A 152 1.63 -14.51 -19.63
C ASN A 152 1.84 -14.08 -21.09
N ALA A 153 2.74 -14.73 -21.82
CA ALA A 153 2.90 -14.44 -23.23
C ALA A 153 1.66 -14.90 -24.00
N PRO A 154 0.89 -14.01 -24.61
CA PRO A 154 -0.06 -14.44 -25.62
C PRO A 154 0.75 -15.11 -26.73
N ALA A 155 0.27 -16.27 -27.20
CA ALA A 155 0.88 -16.96 -28.34
C ALA A 155 1.04 -15.97 -29.49
N ALA A 156 2.30 -15.73 -29.91
CA ALA A 156 2.73 -14.89 -31.02
C ALA A 156 2.38 -13.38 -30.91
N LYS A 157 3.27 -12.58 -30.28
CA LYS A 157 3.37 -11.16 -30.58
C LYS A 157 4.16 -10.94 -31.87
N LYS A 158 3.48 -10.59 -32.93
CA LYS A 158 4.07 -9.83 -34.05
C LYS A 158 3.95 -8.35 -33.75
N ALA A 159 5.05 -7.64 -33.95
CA ALA A 159 5.19 -6.21 -33.75
C ALA A 159 4.07 -5.35 -34.35
N VAL A 160 3.48 -4.48 -33.52
CA VAL A 160 3.01 -3.13 -33.96
C VAL A 160 2.82 -2.27 -32.70
N ASP A 161 3.76 -1.39 -32.40
CA ASP A 161 3.77 -0.53 -31.20
C ASP A 161 2.62 0.48 -31.10
N SER A 162 2.01 0.88 -32.19
CA SER A 162 0.94 1.90 -32.20
C SER A 162 -0.46 1.33 -31.93
N VAL A 163 -0.76 0.14 -32.43
CA VAL A 163 -2.06 -0.53 -32.23
C VAL A 163 -2.20 -1.02 -30.77
N GLU A 164 -1.10 -1.44 -30.16
CA GLU A 164 -1.09 -1.92 -28.77
C GLU A 164 -1.41 -0.80 -27.77
N THR A 165 -0.99 0.44 -28.07
CA THR A 165 -1.29 1.61 -27.21
C THR A 165 -2.78 1.97 -27.25
N ASP A 166 -3.40 1.89 -28.42
CA ASP A 166 -4.83 2.21 -28.59
C ASP A 166 -5.73 1.13 -27.98
N GLU A 167 -5.38 -0.15 -28.11
CA GLU A 167 -6.09 -1.24 -27.43
C GLU A 167 -6.00 -1.13 -25.92
N PHE A 168 -4.82 -0.81 -25.39
CA PHE A 168 -4.60 -0.62 -23.96
C PHE A 168 -5.42 0.58 -23.44
N ASN A 169 -5.44 1.71 -24.14
CA ASN A 169 -6.25 2.86 -23.78
C ASN A 169 -7.76 2.56 -23.83
N ARG A 170 -8.22 1.76 -24.80
CA ARG A 170 -9.61 1.30 -24.88
C ARG A 170 -9.96 0.38 -23.71
N ALA A 171 -9.06 -0.53 -23.33
CA ALA A 171 -9.24 -1.41 -22.17
C ALA A 171 -9.34 -0.61 -20.87
N GLN A 172 -8.45 0.35 -20.63
CA GLN A 172 -8.55 1.24 -19.48
C GLN A 172 -9.86 2.03 -19.43
N LYS A 173 -10.30 2.55 -20.57
CA LYS A 173 -11.56 3.30 -20.67
C LYS A 173 -12.78 2.40 -20.42
N SER A 174 -12.74 1.13 -20.84
CA SER A 174 -13.81 0.16 -20.60
C SER A 174 -13.95 -0.18 -19.10
N VAL A 175 -12.82 -0.27 -18.39
CA VAL A 175 -12.78 -0.48 -16.93
C VAL A 175 -13.48 0.66 -16.20
N LEU A 176 -13.18 1.92 -16.55
CA LEU A 176 -13.82 3.10 -15.93
C LEU A 176 -15.33 3.22 -16.24
N ARG A 177 -15.80 2.61 -17.33
CA ARG A 177 -17.21 2.60 -17.71
C ARG A 177 -18.01 1.45 -17.09
N ASN A 178 -17.35 0.47 -16.48
CA ASN A 178 -18.03 -0.68 -15.90
C ASN A 178 -18.61 -0.32 -14.52
N PRO A 179 -19.94 -0.34 -14.34
CA PRO A 179 -20.57 0.02 -13.07
C PRO A 179 -20.19 -0.92 -11.91
N ALA A 180 -19.87 -2.18 -12.19
CA ALA A 180 -19.44 -3.12 -11.17
C ALA A 180 -18.15 -2.69 -10.47
N ILE A 181 -17.24 -2.04 -11.19
CA ILE A 181 -16.00 -1.52 -10.63
C ILE A 181 -16.27 -0.38 -9.66
N TRP A 182 -17.21 0.50 -9.98
CA TRP A 182 -17.60 1.58 -9.09
C TRP A 182 -18.29 1.08 -7.83
N ILE A 183 -19.15 0.06 -7.94
CA ILE A 183 -19.79 -0.59 -6.78
C ILE A 183 -18.71 -1.18 -5.85
N LEU A 184 -17.75 -1.91 -6.40
CA LEU A 184 -16.62 -2.45 -5.63
C LEU A 184 -15.76 -1.35 -5.00
N ALA A 185 -15.51 -0.25 -5.73
CA ALA A 185 -14.75 0.88 -5.23
C ALA A 185 -15.45 1.55 -4.04
N PHE A 186 -16.76 1.80 -4.14
CA PHE A 186 -17.55 2.38 -3.04
C PHE A 186 -17.65 1.43 -1.85
N SER A 187 -17.90 0.15 -2.05
CA SER A 187 -17.89 -0.85 -0.98
C SER A 187 -16.55 -0.87 -0.24
N SER A 188 -15.44 -0.91 -0.98
CA SER A 188 -14.11 -0.83 -0.41
C SER A 188 -13.87 0.47 0.35
N ALA A 189 -14.36 1.61 -0.16
CA ALA A 189 -14.22 2.90 0.50
C ALA A 189 -14.86 2.90 1.90
N PHE A 190 -16.06 2.35 2.05
CA PHE A 190 -16.72 2.26 3.37
C PHE A 190 -15.95 1.38 4.36
N MET A 191 -15.43 0.22 3.91
CA MET A 191 -14.57 -0.63 4.75
C MET A 191 -13.29 0.10 5.18
N TYR A 192 -12.65 0.81 4.24
CA TYR A 192 -11.43 1.55 4.55
C TYR A 192 -11.66 2.75 5.46
N ILE A 193 -12.82 3.43 5.42
CA ILE A 193 -13.17 4.50 6.35
C ILE A 193 -13.10 3.99 7.79
N SER A 194 -13.75 2.86 8.09
CA SER A 194 -13.75 2.28 9.44
C SER A 194 -12.34 1.84 9.85
N ARG A 195 -11.59 1.17 8.98
CA ARG A 195 -10.23 0.73 9.25
C ARG A 195 -9.28 1.90 9.55
N TYR A 196 -9.29 2.92 8.70
CA TYR A 196 -8.41 4.08 8.88
C TYR A 196 -8.80 4.95 10.08
N ALA A 197 -10.09 5.01 10.44
CA ALA A 197 -10.52 5.68 11.65
C ALA A 197 -9.88 5.04 12.88
N VAL A 198 -9.93 3.71 13.01
CA VAL A 198 -9.31 2.99 14.13
C VAL A 198 -7.79 3.16 14.12
N ASN A 199 -7.14 2.98 12.98
CA ASN A 199 -5.68 3.04 12.89
C ASN A 199 -5.11 4.46 13.10
N SER A 200 -5.81 5.49 12.67
CA SER A 200 -5.34 6.87 12.78
C SER A 200 -5.64 7.51 14.13
N TRP A 201 -6.78 7.17 14.71
CA TRP A 201 -7.26 7.83 15.92
C TRP A 201 -7.31 6.91 17.14
N GLY A 202 -7.17 5.58 16.96
CA GLY A 202 -7.30 4.60 18.02
C GLY A 202 -6.29 4.83 19.16
N VAL A 203 -5.01 5.04 18.84
CA VAL A 203 -3.99 5.32 19.86
C VAL A 203 -4.31 6.61 20.61
N PHE A 204 -4.67 7.66 19.89
CA PHE A 204 -5.03 8.95 20.52
C PHE A 204 -6.26 8.84 21.40
N TYR A 205 -7.29 8.11 20.95
CA TYR A 205 -8.51 7.86 21.72
C TYR A 205 -8.21 7.10 23.03
N LEU A 206 -7.39 6.04 22.95
CA LEU A 206 -7.01 5.25 24.12
C LEU A 206 -6.20 6.08 25.13
N GLN A 207 -5.36 6.97 24.67
CA GLN A 207 -4.60 7.89 25.52
C GLN A 207 -5.49 8.97 26.15
N ALA A 208 -6.28 9.68 25.32
CA ALA A 208 -7.04 10.85 25.78
C ALA A 208 -8.25 10.49 26.65
N GLU A 209 -8.99 9.41 26.28
CA GLU A 209 -10.25 9.05 26.92
C GLU A 209 -10.10 7.93 27.97
N LYS A 210 -9.11 7.05 27.78
CA LYS A 210 -8.91 5.88 28.65
C LYS A 210 -7.67 5.96 29.51
N GLY A 211 -6.80 6.94 29.31
CA GLY A 211 -5.61 7.16 30.12
C GLY A 211 -4.48 6.15 29.91
N TYR A 212 -4.51 5.37 28.84
CA TYR A 212 -3.44 4.41 28.54
C TYR A 212 -2.12 5.12 28.19
N SER A 213 -0.99 4.47 28.48
CA SER A 213 0.30 4.94 28.00
C SER A 213 0.41 4.81 26.47
N THR A 214 1.33 5.54 25.84
CA THR A 214 1.57 5.45 24.40
C THR A 214 1.92 4.03 23.97
N LEU A 215 2.68 3.31 24.78
CA LEU A 215 3.09 1.93 24.51
C LEU A 215 1.91 0.97 24.59
N ASP A 216 1.11 1.04 25.66
CA ASP A 216 -0.05 0.17 25.85
C ASP A 216 -1.11 0.39 24.76
N ALA A 217 -1.42 1.66 24.45
CA ALA A 217 -2.36 2.00 23.39
C ALA A 217 -1.90 1.48 22.02
N SER A 218 -0.61 1.64 21.71
CA SER A 218 -0.03 1.15 20.45
C SER A 218 0.00 -0.38 20.39
N PHE A 219 0.25 -1.05 21.52
CA PHE A 219 0.21 -2.51 21.61
C PHE A 219 -1.20 -3.06 21.37
N ILE A 220 -2.24 -2.42 21.92
CA ILE A 220 -3.65 -2.80 21.70
C ILE A 220 -4.00 -2.70 20.20
N ILE A 221 -3.62 -1.61 19.55
CA ILE A 221 -3.88 -1.43 18.11
C ILE A 221 -3.07 -2.44 17.26
N SER A 222 -1.84 -2.78 17.68
CA SER A 222 -1.02 -3.81 17.03
C SER A 222 -1.68 -5.19 17.07
N ILE A 223 -2.28 -5.57 18.21
CA ILE A 223 -3.02 -6.84 18.34
C ILE A 223 -4.18 -6.87 17.32
N SER A 224 -4.91 -5.78 17.14
CA SER A 224 -5.98 -5.68 16.15
C SER A 224 -5.46 -5.97 14.73
N SER A 225 -4.30 -5.43 14.38
CA SER A 225 -3.66 -5.68 13.07
C SER A 225 -3.23 -7.14 12.90
N VAL A 226 -2.70 -7.77 13.95
CA VAL A 226 -2.35 -9.21 13.95
C VAL A 226 -3.60 -10.08 13.78
N CYS A 227 -4.69 -9.79 14.50
CA CYS A 227 -5.97 -10.48 14.31
C CYS A 227 -6.49 -10.33 12.88
N GLY A 228 -6.24 -9.19 12.23
CA GLY A 228 -6.56 -8.96 10.83
C GLY A 228 -5.83 -9.92 9.88
N ILE A 229 -4.58 -10.33 10.19
CA ILE A 229 -3.84 -11.34 9.41
C ILE A 229 -4.58 -12.67 9.44
N VAL A 230 -4.93 -13.11 10.65
CA VAL A 230 -5.67 -14.36 10.89
C VAL A 230 -6.99 -14.33 10.12
N GLY A 231 -7.77 -13.25 10.26
CA GLY A 231 -9.03 -13.07 9.53
C GLY A 231 -8.86 -13.14 8.00
N THR A 232 -7.84 -12.47 7.47
CA THR A 232 -7.56 -12.48 6.02
C THR A 232 -7.18 -13.87 5.50
N MET A 233 -6.36 -14.61 6.24
CA MET A 233 -5.98 -15.98 5.87
C MET A 233 -7.17 -16.95 5.95
N PHE A 234 -7.94 -16.88 7.04
CA PHE A 234 -9.10 -17.74 7.23
C PHE A 234 -10.22 -17.45 6.22
N SER A 235 -10.46 -16.19 5.86
CA SER A 235 -11.49 -15.83 4.88
C SER A 235 -11.21 -16.44 3.51
N GLY A 236 -9.93 -16.49 3.07
CA GLY A 236 -9.53 -17.17 1.84
C GLY A 236 -9.81 -18.67 1.88
N VAL A 237 -9.38 -19.35 2.95
CA VAL A 237 -9.59 -20.80 3.12
C VAL A 237 -11.07 -21.14 3.22
N ILE A 238 -11.85 -20.35 3.96
CA ILE A 238 -13.30 -20.54 4.10
C ILE A 238 -13.99 -20.37 2.74
N SER A 239 -13.63 -19.34 1.99
CA SER A 239 -14.17 -19.09 0.65
C SER A 239 -13.91 -20.27 -0.30
N ASP A 240 -12.69 -20.79 -0.32
CA ASP A 240 -12.30 -21.85 -1.23
C ASP A 240 -12.89 -23.21 -0.81
N ARG A 241 -12.90 -23.51 0.48
CA ARG A 241 -13.32 -24.83 1.00
C ARG A 241 -14.83 -24.98 1.17
N PHE A 242 -15.55 -23.95 1.60
CA PHE A 242 -16.99 -24.02 1.90
C PHE A 242 -17.86 -23.41 0.81
N PHE A 243 -17.33 -22.48 0.01
CA PHE A 243 -18.11 -21.75 -0.97
C PHE A 243 -17.60 -21.94 -2.42
N CYS A 244 -16.75 -22.95 -2.67
CA CYS A 244 -16.23 -23.27 -4.00
C CYS A 244 -15.64 -22.04 -4.73
N GLY A 245 -14.93 -21.17 -4.02
CA GLY A 245 -14.35 -19.94 -4.56
C GLY A 245 -15.33 -18.80 -4.83
N ARG A 246 -16.60 -18.92 -4.45
CA ARG A 246 -17.57 -17.84 -4.54
C ARG A 246 -17.34 -16.82 -3.43
N ARG A 247 -16.55 -15.79 -3.73
CA ARG A 247 -16.12 -14.77 -2.76
C ARG A 247 -17.21 -13.80 -2.32
N ASN A 248 -18.36 -13.79 -3.00
CA ASN A 248 -19.48 -12.89 -2.68
C ASN A 248 -20.14 -13.21 -1.34
N ILE A 249 -20.19 -14.49 -0.95
CA ILE A 249 -20.86 -14.93 0.28
C ILE A 249 -20.03 -14.63 1.54
N PRO A 250 -18.70 -14.92 1.59
CA PRO A 250 -17.89 -14.56 2.74
C PRO A 250 -17.64 -13.05 2.90
N ALA A 251 -17.97 -12.25 1.89
CA ALA A 251 -17.81 -10.79 1.93
C ALA A 251 -19.05 -10.06 2.48
N LEU A 252 -20.16 -10.76 2.67
CA LEU A 252 -21.38 -10.27 3.31
C LEU A 252 -21.36 -10.52 4.82
#